data_05befe757e1f7c0389b82fd7e5cd574d
#
_entry.id   05befe757e1f7c0389b82fd7e5cd574d
#
_cell.length_a   1.000
_cell.length_b   1.000
_cell.length_c   1.000
_cell.angle_alpha   90.00
_cell.angle_beta   90.00
_cell.angle_gamma   90.00
#
_symmetry.space_group_name_H-M   'P 1'
#
loop_
_entity.id
_entity.type
_entity.pdbx_description
1 polymer ?
#
loop_
_entity_poly.entity_id
_entity_poly.type
_entity_poly.pdbx_seq_one_letter_code
_entity_poly.pdbx_strand_id
1 'polypeptide(L)'
;MKKLLILLLPALLAGCSYYNSFVERMNTDTLEYQCDEKPLTVKLNTPRQEASMILDNQPRVLKQGLSASGARYTDGVYVFWSKGDSATVYKRDRIILNNCQLPAVER
;
A
#
# COMPACT_ATOMS: atom_id res chain seq x y z
N MET A 1 9.54 19.97 42.43
CA MET A 1 10.22 20.01 41.13
C MET A 1 10.56 18.61 40.62
N LYS A 2 11.17 17.78 41.46
CA LYS A 2 11.54 16.44 41.00
C LYS A 2 10.35 15.58 40.63
N LYS A 3 9.21 15.75 41.31
CA LYS A 3 8.00 15.01 40.97
C LYS A 3 7.43 15.38 39.62
N LEU A 4 7.58 16.62 39.18
CA LEU A 4 7.14 17.08 37.88
C LEU A 4 7.93 16.42 36.75
N LEU A 5 9.24 16.26 36.94
CA LEU A 5 10.09 15.62 35.97
C LEU A 5 9.72 14.14 35.76
N ILE A 6 9.39 13.46 36.87
CA ILE A 6 9.00 12.05 36.78
C ILE A 6 7.67 11.90 36.02
N LEU A 7 6.73 12.82 36.20
CA LEU A 7 5.45 12.77 35.52
C LEU A 7 5.56 13.02 34.02
N LEU A 8 6.55 13.79 33.60
CA LEU A 8 6.74 14.07 32.17
C LEU A 8 7.28 12.90 31.39
N LEU A 9 8.06 12.03 32.04
CA LEU A 9 8.65 10.88 31.36
C LEU A 9 7.64 9.94 30.70
N PRO A 10 6.57 9.49 31.39
CA PRO A 10 5.56 8.64 30.74
C PRO A 10 4.86 9.32 29.57
N ALA A 11 4.65 10.63 29.66
CA ALA A 11 4.02 11.37 28.58
C ALA A 11 4.88 11.39 27.32
N LEU A 12 6.19 11.50 27.48
CA LEU A 12 7.10 11.47 26.35
C LEU A 12 7.11 10.12 25.63
N LEU A 13 7.07 9.03 26.39
CA LEU A 13 7.02 7.69 25.81
C LEU A 13 5.73 7.47 25.03
N ALA A 14 4.61 7.92 25.55
CA ALA A 14 3.33 7.82 24.86
C ALA A 14 3.34 8.65 23.58
N GLY A 15 3.98 9.81 23.60
CA GLY A 15 4.11 10.66 22.43
C GLY A 15 4.91 10.02 21.33
N CYS A 16 5.98 9.32 21.65
CA CYS A 16 6.79 8.64 20.64
C CYS A 16 6.01 7.53 19.93
N SER A 17 5.26 6.75 20.67
CA SER A 17 4.43 5.69 20.10
C SER A 17 3.37 6.25 19.15
N TYR A 18 2.74 7.33 19.53
CA TYR A 18 1.74 8.00 18.73
C TYR A 18 2.35 8.57 17.45
N TYR A 19 3.54 9.10 17.53
CA TYR A 19 4.23 9.66 16.38
C TYR A 19 4.52 8.59 15.32
N ASN A 20 4.93 7.41 15.73
CA ASN A 20 5.21 6.32 14.79
C ASN A 20 3.97 5.89 14.04
N SER A 21 2.82 5.82 14.69
CA SER A 21 1.56 5.50 14.03
C SER A 21 1.17 6.57 13.02
N PHE A 22 1.39 7.82 13.35
CA PHE A 22 1.09 8.94 12.47
C PHE A 22 1.95 8.90 11.20
N VAL A 23 3.25 8.65 11.36
CA VAL A 23 4.18 8.58 10.22
C VAL A 23 3.81 7.45 9.27
N GLU A 24 3.42 6.30 9.82
CA GLU A 24 3.02 5.17 8.99
C GLU A 24 1.80 5.50 8.15
N ARG A 25 0.83 6.21 8.71
CA ARG A 25 -0.36 6.64 7.96
C ARG A 25 -0.01 7.60 6.84
N MET A 26 0.92 8.50 7.06
CA MET A 26 1.32 9.47 6.05
C MET A 26 2.02 8.81 4.87
N ASN A 27 2.63 7.65 5.08
CA ASN A 27 3.37 6.96 4.03
C ASN A 27 2.54 5.87 3.35
N THR A 28 1.23 5.86 3.58
CA THR A 28 0.32 4.94 2.92
C THR A 28 -0.47 5.72 1.87
N ASP A 29 -0.33 5.31 0.61
CA ASP A 29 -1.01 5.94 -0.51
C ASP A 29 -2.17 5.06 -0.97
N THR A 30 -3.28 5.70 -1.31
CA THR A 30 -4.43 5.01 -1.89
C THR A 30 -4.49 5.35 -3.37
N LEU A 31 -4.46 4.31 -4.20
CA LEU A 31 -4.52 4.44 -5.65
C LEU A 31 -5.82 3.83 -6.14
N GLU A 32 -6.57 4.59 -6.93
CA GLU A 32 -7.84 4.12 -7.47
C GLU A 32 -7.69 3.93 -8.97
N TYR A 33 -7.59 2.68 -9.38
CA TYR A 33 -7.44 2.31 -10.77
C TYR A 33 -8.79 2.02 -11.40
N GLN A 34 -8.90 2.34 -12.68
CA GLN A 34 -10.02 1.92 -13.51
C GLN A 34 -9.50 0.87 -14.46
N CYS A 35 -9.94 -0.36 -14.27
CA CYS A 35 -9.55 -1.49 -15.10
C CYS A 35 -10.67 -1.81 -16.09
N ASP A 36 -10.36 -2.60 -17.12
CA ASP A 36 -11.38 -2.99 -18.08
C ASP A 36 -12.52 -3.77 -17.44
N GLU A 37 -12.19 -4.57 -16.45
CA GLU A 37 -13.17 -5.45 -15.79
C GLU A 37 -13.94 -4.75 -14.68
N LYS A 38 -13.24 -3.96 -13.86
CA LYS A 38 -13.84 -3.28 -12.71
C LYS A 38 -12.84 -2.32 -12.09
N PRO A 39 -13.29 -1.41 -11.23
CA PRO A 39 -12.35 -0.55 -10.49
C PRO A 39 -11.55 -1.35 -9.47
N LEU A 40 -10.35 -0.90 -9.21
CA LEU A 40 -9.46 -1.54 -8.23
C LEU A 40 -8.85 -0.47 -7.33
N THR A 41 -9.05 -0.60 -6.02
CA THR A 41 -8.43 0.28 -5.04
C THR A 41 -7.22 -0.44 -4.44
N VAL A 42 -6.06 0.21 -4.50
CA VAL A 42 -4.81 -0.32 -4.00
C VAL A 42 -4.27 0.61 -2.94
N LYS A 43 -3.94 0.08 -1.78
CA LYS A 43 -3.29 0.83 -0.71
C LYS A 43 -1.84 0.42 -0.63
N LEU A 44 -0.94 1.36 -0.92
CA LEU A 44 0.49 1.13 -0.86
C LEU A 44 1.03 1.53 0.49
N ASN A 45 1.72 0.61 1.15
CA ASN A 45 2.42 0.89 2.39
C ASN A 45 3.91 0.90 2.07
N THR A 46 4.45 2.09 1.83
CA THR A 46 5.84 2.25 1.41
C THR A 46 6.84 1.75 2.46
N PRO A 47 6.68 2.06 3.75
CA PRO A 47 7.62 1.55 4.75
C PRO A 47 7.68 0.03 4.82
N ARG A 48 6.60 -0.66 4.52
CA ARG A 48 6.56 -2.12 4.53
C ARG A 48 6.70 -2.75 3.15
N GLN A 49 6.73 -1.92 2.12
CA GLN A 49 6.82 -2.38 0.73
C GLN A 49 5.70 -3.36 0.39
N GLU A 50 4.49 -2.99 0.77
CA GLU A 50 3.30 -3.82 0.59
C GLU A 50 2.23 -3.08 -0.19
N ALA A 51 1.43 -3.84 -0.93
CA ALA A 51 0.23 -3.32 -1.59
C ALA A 51 -0.96 -4.17 -1.13
N SER A 52 -1.99 -3.49 -0.61
CA SER A 52 -3.20 -4.15 -0.14
C SER A 52 -4.34 -3.86 -1.09
N MET A 53 -5.10 -4.89 -1.43
CA MET A 53 -6.23 -4.75 -2.35
C MET A 53 -7.19 -5.89 -2.13
N ILE A 54 -8.40 -5.74 -2.66
CA ILE A 54 -9.41 -6.81 -2.59
C ILE A 54 -9.41 -7.51 -3.94
N LEU A 55 -9.09 -8.79 -3.93
CA LEU A 55 -9.11 -9.65 -5.11
C LEU A 55 -9.94 -10.88 -4.80
N ASP A 56 -10.83 -11.25 -5.71
CA ASP A 56 -11.76 -12.39 -5.52
C ASP A 56 -12.56 -12.22 -4.22
N ASN A 57 -13.00 -10.98 -3.95
CA ASN A 57 -13.84 -10.63 -2.79
C ASN A 57 -13.14 -10.81 -1.45
N GLN A 58 -11.81 -10.90 -1.42
CA GLN A 58 -11.05 -11.03 -0.19
C GLN A 58 -9.90 -10.04 -0.14
N PRO A 59 -9.61 -9.49 1.04
CA PRO A 59 -8.44 -8.61 1.17
C PRO A 59 -7.16 -9.41 1.01
N ARG A 60 -6.24 -8.86 0.21
CA ARG A 60 -4.94 -9.47 -0.06
C ARG A 60 -3.85 -8.47 0.20
N VAL A 61 -2.76 -8.92 0.81
CA VAL A 61 -1.57 -8.10 1.02
C VAL A 61 -0.45 -8.72 0.20
N LEU A 62 0.04 -7.96 -0.77
CA LEU A 62 1.11 -8.40 -1.66
C LEU A 62 2.38 -7.65 -1.30
N LYS A 63 3.51 -8.35 -1.35
CA LYS A 63 4.80 -7.75 -1.02
C LYS A 63 5.59 -7.45 -2.27
N GLN A 64 6.35 -6.36 -2.23
CA GLN A 64 7.17 -5.95 -3.36
C GLN A 64 8.27 -6.97 -3.62
N GLY A 65 8.38 -7.38 -4.87
CA GLY A 65 9.41 -8.30 -5.32
C GLY A 65 10.33 -7.65 -6.33
N LEU A 66 11.24 -8.44 -6.88
CA LEU A 66 12.17 -7.97 -7.90
C LEU A 66 11.43 -7.76 -9.22
N SER A 67 11.81 -6.70 -9.93
CA SER A 67 11.23 -6.38 -11.23
C SER A 67 12.25 -5.62 -12.05
N ALA A 68 12.31 -5.93 -13.34
CA ALA A 68 13.19 -5.21 -14.26
C ALA A 68 12.65 -3.82 -14.58
N SER A 69 11.36 -3.63 -14.53
CA SER A 69 10.72 -2.34 -14.77
C SER A 69 9.42 -2.26 -13.99
N GLY A 70 9.07 -1.05 -13.56
CA GLY A 70 7.88 -0.83 -12.78
C GLY A 70 8.01 -1.39 -11.37
N ALA A 71 6.89 -1.59 -10.71
CA ALA A 71 6.83 -2.13 -9.36
C ALA A 71 5.94 -3.38 -9.36
N ARG A 72 6.47 -4.47 -8.83
CA ARG A 72 5.79 -5.75 -8.82
C ARG A 72 5.57 -6.21 -7.39
N TYR A 73 4.33 -6.49 -7.07
CA TYR A 73 3.94 -6.97 -5.73
C TYR A 73 3.27 -8.33 -5.88
N THR A 74 3.57 -9.26 -4.98
CA THR A 74 3.04 -10.61 -5.08
C THR A 74 2.92 -11.28 -3.72
N ASP A 75 1.99 -12.23 -3.61
CA ASP A 75 1.88 -13.13 -2.46
C ASP A 75 2.12 -14.58 -2.87
N GLY A 76 2.65 -14.79 -4.10
CA GLY A 76 2.85 -16.13 -4.64
C GLY A 76 1.71 -16.60 -5.55
N VAL A 77 0.54 -16.03 -5.42
CA VAL A 77 -0.63 -16.37 -6.25
C VAL A 77 -1.03 -15.20 -7.11
N TYR A 78 -1.20 -14.03 -6.49
CA TYR A 78 -1.57 -12.81 -7.18
C TYR A 78 -0.34 -11.97 -7.44
N VAL A 79 -0.33 -11.26 -8.56
CA VAL A 79 0.72 -10.31 -8.90
C VAL A 79 0.05 -9.01 -9.32
N PHE A 80 0.44 -7.92 -8.66
CA PHE A 80 0.07 -6.57 -9.05
C PHE A 80 1.31 -5.92 -9.62
N TRP A 81 1.31 -5.63 -10.91
CA TRP A 81 2.46 -5.06 -11.59
C TRP A 81 2.08 -3.70 -12.12
N SER A 82 2.69 -2.66 -11.58
CA SER A 82 2.41 -1.28 -11.99
C SER A 82 3.58 -0.70 -12.76
N LYS A 83 3.26 0.09 -13.80
CA LYS A 83 4.23 0.85 -14.58
C LYS A 83 3.64 2.22 -14.82
N GLY A 84 4.24 3.26 -14.22
CA GLY A 84 3.68 4.60 -14.32
C GLY A 84 2.26 4.63 -13.81
N ASP A 85 1.33 5.06 -14.67
CA ASP A 85 -0.07 5.19 -14.31
C ASP A 85 -0.90 3.96 -14.63
N SER A 86 -0.26 2.93 -15.16
CA SER A 86 -0.92 1.71 -15.61
C SER A 86 -0.57 0.56 -14.70
N ALA A 87 -1.45 -0.43 -14.63
CA ALA A 87 -1.20 -1.63 -13.87
C ALA A 87 -1.94 -2.81 -14.47
N THR A 88 -1.46 -4.01 -14.14
CA THR A 88 -2.09 -5.26 -14.53
C THR A 88 -2.07 -6.19 -13.34
N VAL A 89 -3.14 -6.93 -13.12
CA VAL A 89 -3.23 -7.90 -12.03
C VAL A 89 -3.34 -9.29 -12.62
N TYR A 90 -2.47 -10.17 -12.14
CA TYR A 90 -2.44 -11.57 -12.55
C TYR A 90 -2.83 -12.46 -11.38
N LYS A 91 -3.45 -13.57 -11.70
CA LYS A 91 -3.65 -14.67 -10.75
C LYS A 91 -2.92 -15.87 -11.33
N ARG A 92 -1.79 -16.23 -10.70
CA ARG A 92 -0.84 -17.18 -11.27
C ARG A 92 -0.37 -16.64 -12.62
N ASP A 93 -0.63 -17.31 -13.72
CA ASP A 93 -0.20 -16.84 -15.05
C ASP A 93 -1.32 -16.21 -15.87
N ARG A 94 -2.45 -15.93 -15.24
CA ARG A 94 -3.61 -15.38 -15.93
C ARG A 94 -3.83 -13.92 -15.58
N ILE A 95 -4.13 -13.10 -16.57
CA ILE A 95 -4.52 -11.72 -16.31
C ILE A 95 -5.97 -11.71 -15.85
N ILE A 96 -6.22 -11.19 -14.65
CA ILE A 96 -7.57 -11.06 -14.11
C ILE A 96 -8.08 -9.62 -14.12
N LEU A 97 -7.19 -8.64 -14.09
CA LEU A 97 -7.54 -7.23 -14.28
C LEU A 97 -6.55 -6.63 -15.25
N ASN A 98 -7.06 -6.08 -16.33
CA ASN A 98 -6.24 -5.57 -17.42
C ASN A 98 -6.47 -4.08 -17.60
N ASN A 99 -5.46 -3.40 -18.15
CA ASN A 99 -5.55 -1.99 -18.52
C ASN A 99 -6.05 -1.12 -17.36
N CYS A 100 -5.49 -1.35 -16.18
CA CYS A 100 -5.81 -0.55 -15.01
C CYS A 100 -5.10 0.79 -15.13
N GLN A 101 -5.86 1.88 -15.10
CA GLN A 101 -5.34 3.22 -15.30
C GLN A 101 -5.70 4.12 -14.14
N LEU A 102 -4.75 4.96 -13.72
CA LEU A 102 -5.02 6.00 -12.75
C LEU A 102 -5.61 7.22 -13.45
N PRO A 103 -6.49 7.97 -12.76
CA PRO A 103 -7.03 9.20 -13.34
C PRO A 103 -5.91 10.21 -13.60
N ALA A 104 -5.85 10.78 -14.78
CA ALA A 104 -4.82 11.74 -15.15
C ALA A 104 -4.92 13.04 -14.37
N VAL A 105 -6.12 13.38 -13.90
CA VAL A 105 -6.38 14.65 -13.22
C VAL A 105 -5.74 14.70 -11.83
N GLU A 106 -5.49 13.55 -11.24
CA GLU A 106 -4.96 13.46 -9.87
C GLU A 106 -3.48 13.78 -9.78
N ARG A 107 -2.84 14.05 -10.87
CA ARG A 107 -1.39 14.28 -10.89
C ARG A 107 -1.02 15.60 -11.53
#